data_4fac447735fc3ccdf19793eb842839de
#
_entry.id   4fac447735fc3ccdf19793eb842839de
#
_cell.length_a   1.000
_cell.length_b   1.000
_cell.length_c   1.000
_cell.angle_alpha   90.00
_cell.angle_beta   90.00
_cell.angle_gamma   90.00
#
_symmetry.space_group_name_H-M   'P 1'
#
loop_
_entity.id
_entity.type
_entity.pdbx_description
1 polymer ?
#
loop_
_entity_poly.entity_id
_entity_poly.type
_entity_poly.pdbx_seq_one_letter_code
_entity_poly.pdbx_strand_id
1 'polypeptide(L)'
;MTRDPVAVSEDDDLATMVELMERRRVKRLPVLRNGKMVGIVSRANLMRALVSLAHSEEAPAGGDPALRERIVAAFAQRPWAPHVNIVVKDSVAELWGTITDERERQACVVTAENVAGVRAVHDHLTWIEPISGMAFPSPEDEAKGADHRPQEPMH
;
A
#
# COMPACT_ATOMS: atom_id res chain seq x y z
N MET A 1 -2.67 -5.90 36.68
CA MET A 1 -1.87 -6.91 35.97
C MET A 1 -1.71 -6.43 34.53
N THR A 2 -0.58 -5.89 34.20
CA THR A 2 -0.21 -5.50 32.83
C THR A 2 -0.01 -6.80 32.06
N ARG A 3 -0.94 -7.15 31.18
CA ARG A 3 -0.74 -8.25 30.23
C ARG A 3 0.42 -7.84 29.34
N ASP A 4 1.35 -8.76 29.11
CA ASP A 4 2.47 -8.53 28.19
C ASP A 4 1.93 -7.93 26.88
N PRO A 5 2.41 -6.73 26.49
CA PRO A 5 1.94 -6.11 25.26
C PRO A 5 2.31 -7.02 24.10
N VAL A 6 1.31 -7.46 23.37
CA VAL A 6 1.51 -8.26 22.16
C VAL A 6 2.08 -7.32 21.10
N ALA A 7 3.33 -7.53 20.75
CA ALA A 7 4.06 -6.72 19.78
C ALA A 7 4.83 -7.65 18.84
N VAL A 8 5.19 -7.14 17.68
CA VAL A 8 6.04 -7.81 16.68
C VAL A 8 7.30 -7.02 16.44
N SER A 9 8.35 -7.69 15.98
CA SER A 9 9.56 -7.06 15.47
C SER A 9 9.37 -6.68 14.01
N GLU A 10 10.13 -5.72 13.54
CA GLU A 10 10.19 -5.38 12.11
C GLU A 10 10.73 -6.52 11.25
N ASP A 11 11.48 -7.47 11.85
CA ASP A 11 12.03 -8.63 11.17
C ASP A 11 11.08 -9.84 11.17
N ASP A 12 9.93 -9.75 11.85
CA ASP A 12 8.95 -10.83 11.89
C ASP A 12 8.27 -10.98 10.52
N ASP A 13 8.07 -12.21 10.09
CA ASP A 13 7.39 -12.50 8.84
C ASP A 13 5.87 -12.31 8.91
N LEU A 14 5.26 -12.24 7.74
CA LEU A 14 3.83 -12.02 7.58
C LEU A 14 3.00 -13.12 8.25
N ALA A 15 3.45 -14.38 8.18
CA ALA A 15 2.77 -15.53 8.76
C ALA A 15 2.73 -15.44 10.29
N THR A 16 3.84 -15.07 10.91
CA THR A 16 3.95 -14.83 12.36
C THR A 16 3.00 -13.72 12.81
N MET A 17 2.91 -12.62 12.04
CA MET A 17 2.00 -11.52 12.36
C MET A 17 0.53 -11.96 12.29
N VAL A 18 0.15 -12.72 11.26
CA VAL A 18 -1.22 -13.24 11.10
C VAL A 18 -1.56 -14.19 12.25
N GLU A 19 -0.70 -15.17 12.54
CA GLU A 19 -0.92 -16.13 13.63
C GLU A 19 -1.09 -15.42 14.98
N LEU A 20 -0.26 -14.42 15.24
CA LEU A 20 -0.33 -13.65 16.48
C LEU A 20 -1.62 -12.85 16.60
N MET A 21 -2.07 -12.24 15.50
CA MET A 21 -3.35 -11.53 15.47
C MET A 21 -4.55 -12.46 15.71
N GLU A 22 -4.52 -13.67 15.17
CA GLU A 22 -5.58 -14.67 15.36
C GLU A 22 -5.57 -15.23 16.78
N ARG A 23 -4.41 -15.69 17.25
CA ARG A 23 -4.26 -16.27 18.60
C ARG A 23 -4.65 -15.29 19.70
N ARG A 24 -4.29 -14.01 19.55
CA ARG A 24 -4.57 -12.95 20.53
C ARG A 24 -5.87 -12.21 20.26
N ARG A 25 -6.57 -12.51 19.15
CA ARG A 25 -7.81 -11.86 18.74
C ARG A 25 -7.68 -10.34 18.63
N VAL A 26 -6.54 -9.86 18.17
CA VAL A 26 -6.28 -8.44 17.96
C VAL A 26 -6.30 -8.10 16.48
N LYS A 27 -6.67 -6.87 16.15
CA LYS A 27 -6.73 -6.38 14.78
C LYS A 27 -5.51 -5.55 14.39
N ARG A 28 -4.68 -5.20 15.37
CA ARG A 28 -3.49 -4.35 15.21
C ARG A 28 -2.40 -4.85 16.14
N LEU A 29 -1.16 -4.77 15.66
CA LEU A 29 0.05 -5.09 16.45
C LEU A 29 1.02 -3.92 16.38
N PRO A 30 1.55 -3.43 17.49
CA PRO A 30 2.67 -2.52 17.47
C PRO A 30 3.92 -3.23 16.95
N VAL A 31 4.67 -2.53 16.12
CA VAL A 31 5.97 -2.98 15.61
C VAL A 31 7.07 -2.32 16.43
N LEU A 32 7.97 -3.13 16.94
CA LEU A 32 9.07 -2.67 17.76
C LEU A 32 10.41 -2.85 17.06
N ARG A 33 11.28 -1.87 17.23
CA ARG A 33 12.71 -1.92 16.89
C ARG A 33 13.49 -1.50 18.12
N ASN A 34 14.36 -2.40 18.61
CA ASN A 34 15.15 -2.16 19.85
C ASN A 34 14.30 -1.69 21.04
N GLY A 35 13.12 -2.31 21.24
CA GLY A 35 12.20 -2.00 22.33
C GLY A 35 11.40 -0.69 22.16
N LYS A 36 11.58 0.03 21.06
CA LYS A 36 10.83 1.25 20.74
C LYS A 36 9.79 0.97 19.67
N MET A 37 8.59 1.51 19.84
CA MET A 37 7.55 1.41 18.83
C MET A 37 7.92 2.25 17.61
N VAL A 38 8.01 1.60 16.45
CA VAL A 38 8.34 2.24 15.16
C VAL A 38 7.15 2.25 14.21
N GLY A 39 6.08 1.51 14.51
CA GLY A 39 4.90 1.48 13.68
C GLY A 39 3.79 0.62 14.27
N ILE A 40 2.69 0.52 13.53
CA ILE A 40 1.55 -0.35 13.83
C ILE A 40 1.17 -1.07 12.54
N VAL A 41 1.05 -2.39 12.60
CA VAL A 41 0.51 -3.21 11.52
C VAL A 41 -0.92 -3.63 11.82
N SER A 42 -1.81 -3.53 10.86
CA SER A 42 -3.20 -3.95 10.95
C SER A 42 -3.52 -5.10 9.98
N ARG A 43 -4.64 -5.81 10.20
CA ARG A 43 -5.12 -6.80 9.23
C ARG A 43 -5.29 -6.23 7.84
N ALA A 44 -5.74 -4.99 7.72
CA ALA A 44 -5.87 -4.31 6.43
C ALA A 44 -4.52 -4.12 5.73
N ASN A 45 -3.46 -3.81 6.49
CA ASN A 45 -2.11 -3.73 5.93
C ASN A 45 -1.63 -5.10 5.41
N LEU A 46 -1.89 -6.18 6.17
CA LEU A 46 -1.54 -7.54 5.75
C LEU A 46 -2.29 -7.96 4.48
N MET A 47 -3.58 -7.64 4.38
CA MET A 47 -4.38 -7.91 3.18
C MET A 47 -3.84 -7.16 1.96
N ARG A 48 -3.45 -5.90 2.12
CA ARG A 48 -2.83 -5.11 1.05
C ARG A 48 -1.48 -5.70 0.62
N ALA A 49 -0.66 -6.12 1.59
CA ALA A 49 0.60 -6.78 1.30
C ALA A 49 0.40 -8.09 0.52
N LEU A 50 -0.60 -8.90 0.88
CA LEU A 50 -0.95 -10.12 0.16
C LEU A 50 -1.42 -9.83 -1.27
N VAL A 51 -2.27 -8.83 -1.46
CA VAL A 51 -2.71 -8.40 -2.80
C VAL A 51 -1.51 -7.92 -3.63
N SER A 52 -0.62 -7.14 -3.04
CA SER A 52 0.60 -6.67 -3.70
C SER A 52 1.52 -7.84 -4.10
N LEU A 53 1.69 -8.84 -3.22
CA LEU A 53 2.47 -10.04 -3.51
C LEU A 53 1.83 -10.90 -4.60
N ALA A 54 0.51 -11.11 -4.56
CA ALA A 54 -0.21 -11.85 -5.58
C ALA A 54 -0.07 -11.20 -6.97
N HIS A 55 -0.15 -9.87 -7.05
CA HIS A 55 0.10 -9.16 -8.31
C HIS A 55 1.57 -9.22 -8.75
N SER A 56 2.50 -9.38 -7.80
CA SER A 56 3.93 -9.54 -8.12
C SER A 56 4.24 -10.93 -8.69
N GLU A 57 3.50 -11.97 -8.29
CA GLU A 57 3.65 -13.33 -8.82
C GLU A 57 3.01 -13.48 -10.21
N GLU A 58 2.00 -12.69 -10.53
CA GLU A 58 1.37 -12.65 -11.85
C GLU A 58 2.12 -11.78 -12.87
N ALA A 59 3.17 -11.08 -12.45
CA ALA A 59 4.02 -10.36 -13.40
C ALA A 59 4.69 -11.38 -14.33
N PRO A 60 4.37 -11.40 -15.63
CA PRO A 60 5.00 -12.33 -16.54
C PRO A 60 6.52 -12.14 -16.51
N ALA A 61 7.27 -13.24 -16.57
CA ALA A 61 8.73 -13.24 -16.67
C ALA A 61 9.14 -12.51 -17.98
N GLY A 62 9.30 -11.20 -17.93
CA GLY A 62 9.51 -10.32 -19.07
C GLY A 62 8.93 -8.92 -18.86
N GLY A 63 8.13 -8.70 -17.86
CA GLY A 63 7.71 -7.36 -17.43
C GLY A 63 8.81 -6.72 -16.59
N ASP A 64 9.13 -5.58 -16.85
CA ASP A 64 10.04 -4.51 -16.52
C ASP A 64 10.62 -4.46 -15.07
N PRO A 65 11.38 -5.45 -14.56
CA PRO A 65 12.08 -5.29 -13.29
C PRO A 65 13.00 -4.07 -13.32
N ALA A 66 13.68 -3.85 -14.44
CA ALA A 66 14.56 -2.71 -14.66
C ALA A 66 13.81 -1.37 -14.66
N LEU A 67 12.58 -1.33 -15.19
CA LEU A 67 11.74 -0.14 -15.15
C LEU A 67 11.25 0.13 -13.73
N ARG A 68 10.83 -0.93 -13.02
CA ARG A 68 10.45 -0.83 -11.61
C ARG A 68 11.60 -0.29 -10.75
N GLU A 69 12.81 -0.81 -10.91
CA GLU A 69 13.98 -0.33 -10.18
C GLU A 69 14.26 1.15 -10.45
N ARG A 70 14.11 1.60 -11.68
CA ARG A 70 14.26 3.03 -12.03
C ARG A 70 13.22 3.91 -11.35
N ILE A 71 11.96 3.46 -11.28
CA ILE A 71 10.89 4.18 -10.58
C ILE A 71 11.19 4.21 -9.08
N VAL A 72 11.55 3.07 -8.48
CA VAL A 72 11.92 2.99 -7.06
C VAL A 72 13.09 3.91 -6.75
N ALA A 73 14.12 3.97 -7.60
CA ALA A 73 15.25 4.88 -7.44
C ALA A 73 14.82 6.36 -7.52
N ALA A 74 13.89 6.70 -8.42
CA ALA A 74 13.33 8.05 -8.51
C ALA A 74 12.55 8.45 -7.26
N PHE A 75 11.95 7.47 -6.56
CA PHE A 75 11.20 7.67 -5.33
C PHE A 75 12.09 7.71 -4.08
N ALA A 76 13.28 7.10 -4.10
CA ALA A 76 14.12 6.83 -2.92
C ALA A 76 14.47 8.05 -2.07
N GLN A 77 14.45 9.26 -2.63
CA GLN A 77 14.77 10.50 -1.93
C GLN A 77 13.52 11.30 -1.49
N ARG A 78 12.34 10.69 -1.56
CA ARG A 78 11.07 11.35 -1.23
C ARG A 78 10.55 10.87 0.12
N PRO A 79 10.02 11.76 0.99
CA PRO A 79 9.53 11.42 2.33
C PRO A 79 8.37 10.41 2.32
N TRP A 80 7.56 10.42 1.27
CA TRP A 80 6.39 9.56 1.11
C TRP A 80 6.71 8.19 0.48
N ALA A 81 7.90 8.02 -0.08
CA ALA A 81 8.30 6.79 -0.77
C ALA A 81 8.11 5.49 0.03
N PRO A 82 8.37 5.44 1.35
CA PRO A 82 8.19 4.22 2.13
C PRO A 82 6.75 3.71 2.20
N HIS A 83 5.78 4.54 1.88
CA HIS A 83 4.34 4.23 1.96
C HIS A 83 3.72 3.89 0.61
N VAL A 84 4.51 3.96 -0.47
CA VAL A 84 4.07 3.71 -1.85
C VAL A 84 4.71 2.44 -2.39
N ASN A 85 3.88 1.48 -2.79
CA ASN A 85 4.29 0.29 -3.51
C ASN A 85 4.10 0.49 -5.02
N ILE A 86 5.08 0.05 -5.79
CA ILE A 86 5.12 0.20 -7.23
C ILE A 86 5.07 -1.18 -7.88
N VAL A 87 4.07 -1.38 -8.72
CA VAL A 87 3.94 -2.56 -9.59
C VAL A 87 4.08 -2.08 -11.02
N VAL A 88 4.89 -2.77 -11.83
CA VAL A 88 5.08 -2.42 -13.26
C VAL A 88 4.73 -3.62 -14.10
N LYS A 89 3.82 -3.41 -15.06
CA LYS A 89 3.40 -4.41 -16.04
C LYS A 89 3.19 -3.75 -17.40
N ASP A 90 3.78 -4.30 -18.44
CA ASP A 90 3.65 -3.78 -19.82
C ASP A 90 3.98 -2.28 -19.95
N SER A 91 5.02 -1.82 -19.25
CA SER A 91 5.40 -0.40 -19.17
C SER A 91 4.36 0.52 -18.49
N VAL A 92 3.37 -0.04 -17.82
CA VAL A 92 2.39 0.67 -16.99
C VAL A 92 2.79 0.55 -15.53
N ALA A 93 2.90 1.67 -14.84
CA ALA A 93 3.18 1.72 -13.41
C ALA A 93 1.89 1.86 -12.62
N GLU A 94 1.63 0.95 -11.68
CA GLU A 94 0.54 1.04 -10.73
C GLU A 94 1.10 1.43 -9.36
N LEU A 95 0.57 2.50 -8.78
CA LEU A 95 0.98 3.05 -7.50
C LEU A 95 -0.03 2.68 -6.43
N TRP A 96 0.38 1.86 -5.47
CA TRP A 96 -0.44 1.41 -4.36
C TRP A 96 0.11 1.92 -3.03
N GLY A 97 -0.74 2.24 -2.09
CA GLY A 97 -0.32 2.63 -0.76
C GLY A 97 -1.18 3.68 -0.11
N THR A 98 -0.61 4.34 0.90
CA THR A 98 -1.31 5.38 1.66
C THR A 98 -0.49 6.65 1.68
N ILE A 99 -1.17 7.77 1.53
CA ILE A 99 -0.62 9.12 1.63
C ILE A 99 -1.35 9.89 2.74
N THR A 100 -0.70 10.84 3.34
CA THR A 100 -1.26 11.70 4.40
C THR A 100 -1.47 13.13 3.94
N ASP A 101 -0.91 13.50 2.81
CA ASP A 101 -1.12 14.79 2.13
C ASP A 101 -1.52 14.52 0.67
N GLU A 102 -2.62 15.09 0.23
CA GLU A 102 -3.13 14.92 -1.13
C GLU A 102 -2.14 15.45 -2.20
N ARG A 103 -1.27 16.38 -1.84
CA ARG A 103 -0.19 16.85 -2.72
C ARG A 103 0.84 15.76 -3.01
N GLU A 104 1.01 14.79 -2.11
CA GLU A 104 1.89 13.63 -2.33
C GLU A 104 1.40 12.77 -3.48
N ARG A 105 0.09 12.64 -3.67
CA ARG A 105 -0.52 11.91 -4.79
C ARG A 105 0.01 12.40 -6.14
N GLN A 106 -0.12 13.69 -6.38
CA GLN A 106 0.33 14.28 -7.63
C GLN A 106 1.86 14.16 -7.79
N ALA A 107 2.60 14.32 -6.70
CA ALA A 107 4.05 14.14 -6.72
C ALA A 107 4.45 12.70 -7.05
N CYS A 108 3.73 11.69 -6.54
CA CYS A 108 3.94 10.29 -6.87
C CYS A 108 3.72 10.02 -8.36
N VAL A 109 2.56 10.43 -8.88
CA VAL A 109 2.17 10.22 -10.28
C VAL A 109 3.19 10.88 -11.22
N VAL A 110 3.46 12.17 -11.04
CA VAL A 110 4.42 12.92 -11.87
C VAL A 110 5.83 12.34 -11.79
N THR A 111 6.27 11.89 -10.61
CA THR A 111 7.59 11.28 -10.46
C THR A 111 7.68 9.97 -11.26
N ALA A 112 6.63 9.15 -11.24
CA ALA A 112 6.60 7.91 -12.00
C ALA A 112 6.50 8.16 -13.51
N GLU A 113 5.67 9.10 -13.96
CA GLU A 113 5.52 9.48 -15.37
C GLU A 113 6.81 9.99 -16.00
N ASN A 114 7.65 10.69 -15.23
CA ASN A 114 8.93 11.22 -15.71
C ASN A 114 10.04 10.16 -15.85
N VAL A 115 9.80 8.91 -15.45
CA VAL A 115 10.78 7.83 -15.64
C VAL A 115 10.71 7.33 -17.08
N ALA A 116 11.84 7.38 -17.78
CA ALA A 116 11.94 6.90 -19.16
C ALA A 116 11.50 5.43 -19.28
N GLY A 117 10.56 5.16 -20.18
CA GLY A 117 9.99 3.83 -20.42
C GLY A 117 8.62 3.61 -19.76
N VAL A 118 8.16 4.50 -18.90
CA VAL A 118 6.79 4.48 -18.39
C VAL A 118 5.84 4.99 -19.47
N ARG A 119 4.85 4.19 -19.82
CA ARG A 119 3.82 4.51 -20.81
C ARG A 119 2.57 5.14 -20.18
N ALA A 120 2.22 4.66 -19.00
CA ALA A 120 1.09 5.16 -18.24
C ALA A 120 1.31 4.89 -16.73
N VAL A 121 0.64 5.68 -15.91
CA VAL A 121 0.62 5.52 -14.46
C VAL A 121 -0.83 5.41 -14.01
N HIS A 122 -1.14 4.40 -13.21
CA HIS A 122 -2.43 4.24 -12.55
C HIS A 122 -2.27 4.50 -11.05
N ASP A 123 -3.14 5.34 -10.54
CA ASP A 123 -3.14 5.76 -9.14
C ASP A 123 -4.16 4.97 -8.33
N HIS A 124 -3.67 4.17 -7.40
CA HIS A 124 -4.45 3.43 -6.41
C HIS A 124 -4.07 3.84 -4.98
N LEU A 125 -3.58 5.08 -4.82
CA LEU A 125 -3.20 5.60 -3.51
C LEU A 125 -4.44 5.98 -2.71
N THR A 126 -4.47 5.61 -1.46
CA THR A 126 -5.50 6.00 -0.51
C THR A 126 -5.01 7.16 0.33
N TRP A 127 -5.71 8.28 0.29
CA TRP A 127 -5.45 9.39 1.20
C TRP A 127 -6.10 9.13 2.56
N ILE A 128 -5.29 9.20 3.60
CA ILE A 128 -5.77 9.13 4.99
C ILE A 128 -5.73 10.54 5.56
N GLU A 129 -6.91 11.08 5.86
CA GLU A 129 -7.02 12.39 6.48
C GLU A 129 -6.46 12.31 7.93
N PRO A 130 -5.43 13.13 8.26
CA PRO A 130 -4.68 12.94 9.52
C PRO A 130 -5.47 13.17 10.80
N ILE A 131 -6.50 14.00 10.78
CA ILE A 131 -7.27 14.39 11.97
C ILE A 131 -8.34 13.35 12.28
N SER A 132 -9.15 12.99 11.29
CA SER A 132 -10.27 12.05 11.46
C SER A 132 -9.86 10.59 11.24
N GLY A 133 -8.76 10.34 10.55
CA GLY A 133 -8.33 9.01 10.13
C GLY A 133 -9.22 8.40 9.02
N MET A 134 -10.07 9.21 8.38
CA MET A 134 -10.88 8.76 7.25
C MET A 134 -9.99 8.48 6.04
N ALA A 135 -10.32 7.41 5.32
CA ALA A 135 -9.60 6.97 4.14
C ALA A 135 -10.41 7.29 2.88
N PHE A 136 -9.78 7.97 1.94
CA PHE A 136 -10.37 8.33 0.65
C PHE A 136 -9.59 7.62 -0.46
N PRO A 137 -10.27 6.80 -1.28
CA PRO A 137 -9.64 6.14 -2.41
C PRO A 137 -9.17 7.16 -3.46
N SER A 138 -8.41 6.68 -4.44
CA SER A 138 -8.04 7.52 -5.58
C SER A 138 -9.27 7.88 -6.42
N PRO A 139 -9.23 9.01 -7.15
CA PRO A 139 -10.30 9.36 -8.09
C PRO A 139 -10.54 8.27 -9.14
N GLU A 140 -9.50 7.54 -9.52
CA GLU A 140 -9.58 6.44 -10.49
C GLU A 140 -10.34 5.24 -9.93
N ASP A 141 -10.09 4.89 -8.68
CA ASP A 141 -10.77 3.79 -7.98
C ASP A 141 -12.20 4.17 -7.56
N GLU A 142 -12.42 5.43 -7.21
CA GLU A 142 -13.74 5.96 -6.90
C GLU A 142 -14.68 5.89 -8.13
N ALA A 143 -14.16 6.23 -9.30
CA ALA A 143 -14.88 6.12 -10.56
C ALA A 143 -15.24 4.66 -10.92
N LYS A 144 -14.31 3.72 -10.69
CA LYS A 144 -14.55 2.27 -10.88
C LYS A 144 -15.56 1.70 -9.87
N GLY A 145 -15.52 2.18 -8.63
CA GLY A 145 -16.45 1.78 -7.56
C GLY A 145 -17.88 2.29 -7.78
N ALA A 146 -18.06 3.42 -8.44
CA ALA A 146 -19.36 3.98 -8.76
C ALA A 146 -20.11 3.16 -9.82
N ASP A 147 -19.39 2.52 -10.74
CA ASP A 147 -19.97 1.68 -11.79
C ASP A 147 -20.43 0.29 -11.29
N HIS A 148 -20.05 -0.08 -10.08
CA HIS A 148 -20.35 -1.39 -9.46
C HIS A 148 -21.45 -1.35 -8.39
N ARG A 149 -22.23 -0.25 -8.29
CA ARG A 149 -23.40 -0.23 -7.41
C ARG A 149 -24.50 -1.12 -7.98
N PRO A 150 -24.97 -2.14 -7.24
CA PRO A 150 -26.16 -2.88 -7.64
C PRO A 150 -27.32 -1.88 -7.76
N GLN A 151 -27.99 -1.87 -8.92
CA GLN A 151 -29.24 -1.15 -9.06
C GLN A 151 -30.25 -1.77 -8.08
N GLU A 152 -30.64 -1.01 -7.06
CA GLU A 152 -31.76 -1.40 -6.21
C GLU A 152 -33.00 -1.54 -7.10
N PRO A 153 -33.73 -2.65 -7.00
CA PRO A 153 -34.97 -2.78 -7.72
C PRO A 153 -35.98 -1.76 -7.22
N MET A 154 -36.39 -0.86 -8.10
CA MET A 154 -37.48 0.07 -7.84
C MET A 154 -38.78 -0.75 -7.59
N HIS A 155 -39.33 -0.65 -6.40
CA HIS A 155 -40.66 -1.10 -6.06
C HIS A 155 -41.68 0.00 -6.36
#